data_828a999eaa3fb01c9114e79b9f74db26
#
_entry.id   828a999eaa3fb01c9114e79b9f74db26
#
_cell.length_a   1.000
_cell.length_b   1.000
_cell.length_c   1.000
_cell.angle_alpha   90.00
_cell.angle_beta   90.00
_cell.angle_gamma   90.00
#
_symmetry.space_group_name_H-M   'P 1'
#
loop_
_entity.id
_entity.type
_entity.pdbx_description
1 polymer ?
#
loop_
_entity_poly.entity_id
_entity_poly.type
_entity_poly.pdbx_seq_one_letter_code
_entity_poly.pdbx_strand_id
1 'polypeptide(L)'
;LTVDLGQGPLDFQIDTGFNGSFVIGAELFELPDAVPQGPVIADLAADNSQTFEAFDVQFRFLDEDVLTRILVGPGTDCLIGTAMLDPHRLELDYGSRTVRLIRNPTW
;
A
#
# COMPACT_ATOMS: atom_id res chain seq x y z
N LEU A 1 -5.12 2.09 -8.03
CA LEU A 1 -5.96 2.50 -6.89
C LEU A 1 -5.35 3.73 -6.22
N THR A 2 -6.11 4.79 -6.12
CA THR A 2 -5.63 6.04 -5.53
C THR A 2 -5.86 6.03 -4.02
N VAL A 3 -4.80 6.27 -3.25
CA VAL A 3 -4.84 6.30 -1.78
C VAL A 3 -4.04 7.50 -1.27
N ASP A 4 -4.56 8.17 -0.26
CA ASP A 4 -3.86 9.26 0.44
C ASP A 4 -3.41 8.77 1.81
N LEU A 5 -2.10 8.63 1.99
CA LEU A 5 -1.50 8.22 3.27
C LEU A 5 -1.15 9.41 4.17
N GLY A 6 -1.46 10.64 3.73
CA GLY A 6 -1.16 11.85 4.47
C GLY A 6 -0.29 12.87 3.72
N GLN A 7 0.13 12.55 2.51
CA GLN A 7 0.94 13.43 1.66
C GLN A 7 0.24 13.84 0.36
N GLY A 8 -1.05 13.58 0.26
CA GLY A 8 -1.82 13.74 -0.97
C GLY A 8 -2.03 12.40 -1.68
N PRO A 9 -2.91 12.38 -2.68
CA PRO A 9 -3.24 11.13 -3.36
C PRO A 9 -2.07 10.59 -4.19
N LEU A 10 -1.83 9.30 -4.08
CA LEU A 10 -0.88 8.56 -4.89
C LEU A 10 -1.60 7.38 -5.55
N ASP A 11 -1.19 7.04 -6.75
CA ASP A 11 -1.70 5.87 -7.45
C ASP A 11 -0.87 4.64 -7.08
N PHE A 12 -1.55 3.64 -6.51
CA PHE A 12 -0.92 2.39 -6.13
C PHE A 12 -1.33 1.29 -7.10
N GLN A 13 -0.35 0.57 -7.59
CA GLN A 13 -0.58 -0.65 -8.35
C GLN A 13 -0.97 -1.78 -7.39
N ILE A 14 -2.03 -2.49 -7.73
CA ILE A 14 -2.47 -3.64 -6.96
C ILE A 14 -1.54 -4.80 -7.25
N ASP A 15 -0.90 -5.33 -6.20
CA ASP A 15 0.05 -6.42 -6.30
C ASP A 15 -0.35 -7.56 -5.35
N THR A 16 -1.01 -8.56 -5.89
CA THR A 16 -1.47 -9.73 -5.11
C THR A 16 -0.33 -10.68 -4.74
N GLY A 17 0.85 -10.48 -5.32
CA GLY A 17 2.06 -11.20 -4.94
C GLY A 17 2.80 -10.59 -3.76
N PHE A 18 2.38 -9.41 -3.30
CA PHE A 18 2.98 -8.73 -2.17
C PHE A 18 2.10 -8.89 -0.93
N ASN A 19 2.64 -9.48 0.14
CA ASN A 19 1.88 -9.79 1.36
C ASN A 19 1.79 -8.64 2.36
N GLY A 20 2.51 -7.56 2.14
CA GLY A 20 2.45 -6.37 2.99
C GLY A 20 1.28 -5.45 2.64
N SER A 21 1.29 -4.25 3.24
CA SER A 21 0.25 -3.25 3.02
C SER A 21 0.58 -2.33 1.85
N PHE A 22 1.67 -1.57 1.96
CA PHE A 22 2.05 -0.58 0.94
C PHE A 22 3.55 -0.56 0.72
N VAL A 23 3.94 -0.32 -0.52
CA VAL A 23 5.30 0.11 -0.89
C VAL A 23 5.19 1.49 -1.51
N ILE A 24 6.08 2.41 -1.10
CA ILE A 24 6.22 3.72 -1.74
C ILE A 24 7.67 3.86 -2.20
N GLY A 25 7.87 4.26 -3.44
CA GLY A 25 9.20 4.60 -3.94
C GLY A 25 9.78 5.80 -3.19
N ALA A 26 11.06 5.73 -2.84
CA ALA A 26 11.72 6.77 -2.04
C ALA A 26 11.63 8.16 -2.69
N GLU A 27 11.57 8.21 -4.00
CA GLU A 27 11.46 9.48 -4.73
C GLU A 27 10.10 10.15 -4.55
N LEU A 28 9.08 9.42 -4.11
CA LEU A 28 7.73 9.95 -3.87
C LEU A 28 7.38 10.05 -2.38
N PHE A 29 8.20 9.49 -1.50
CA PHE A 29 7.89 9.40 -0.08
C PHE A 29 8.07 10.77 0.59
N GLU A 30 6.98 11.33 1.14
CA GLU A 30 6.94 12.63 1.79
C GLU A 30 6.02 12.63 3.02
N LEU A 31 6.08 11.59 3.84
CA LEU A 31 5.24 11.47 5.03
C LEU A 31 6.01 11.93 6.27
N PRO A 32 5.83 13.19 6.72
CA PRO A 32 6.63 13.75 7.82
C PRO A 32 6.32 13.09 9.18
N ASP A 33 5.12 12.57 9.36
CA ASP A 33 4.69 11.95 10.62
C ASP A 33 4.89 10.43 10.65
N ALA A 34 5.48 9.86 9.60
CA ALA A 34 5.80 8.44 9.58
C ALA A 34 6.87 8.11 10.62
N VAL A 35 6.66 7.04 11.37
CA VAL A 35 7.57 6.63 12.43
C VAL A 35 8.51 5.54 11.92
N PRO A 36 9.83 5.80 11.83
CA PRO A 36 10.77 4.81 11.31
C PRO A 36 10.84 3.57 12.20
N GLN A 37 10.88 2.40 11.57
CA GLN A 37 10.94 1.10 12.23
C GLN A 37 12.20 0.30 11.84
N GLY A 38 13.08 0.87 11.03
CA GLY A 38 14.30 0.23 10.59
C GLY A 38 14.15 -0.57 9.30
N PRO A 39 15.22 -1.21 8.84
CA PRO A 39 15.18 -1.96 7.59
C PRO A 39 14.45 -3.29 7.73
N VAL A 40 13.77 -3.69 6.66
CA VAL A 40 13.15 -5.02 6.54
C VAL A 40 13.48 -5.60 5.17
N ILE A 41 13.53 -6.91 5.10
CA ILE A 41 13.65 -7.63 3.84
C ILE A 41 12.26 -8.17 3.50
N ALA A 42 11.78 -7.86 2.31
CA ALA A 42 10.51 -8.34 1.83
C ALA A 42 10.67 -9.06 0.50
N ASP A 43 9.90 -10.12 0.32
CA ASP A 43 9.83 -10.85 -0.94
C ASP A 43 8.77 -10.21 -1.83
N LEU A 44 9.19 -9.84 -3.02
CA LEU A 44 8.29 -9.39 -4.08
C LEU A 44 8.02 -10.57 -5.03
N ALA A 45 7.14 -10.37 -5.98
CA ALA A 45 6.82 -11.39 -6.98
C ALA A 45 8.09 -11.89 -7.69
N ALA A 46 8.08 -13.16 -8.14
CA ALA A 46 9.16 -13.81 -8.88
C ALA A 46 10.45 -14.01 -8.06
N ASP A 47 10.34 -14.39 -6.80
CA ASP A 47 11.45 -14.71 -5.91
C ASP A 47 12.45 -13.57 -5.72
N ASN A 48 11.97 -12.35 -5.82
CA ASN A 48 12.78 -11.15 -5.72
C ASN A 48 12.74 -10.62 -4.29
N SER A 49 13.84 -10.80 -3.56
CA SER A 49 14.01 -10.20 -2.22
C SER A 49 14.62 -8.81 -2.34
N GLN A 50 14.10 -7.88 -1.56
CA GLN A 50 14.62 -6.52 -1.53
C GLN A 50 14.57 -5.98 -0.12
N THR A 51 15.56 -5.13 0.22
CA THR A 51 15.61 -4.43 1.50
C THR A 51 14.86 -3.10 1.39
N PHE A 52 13.98 -2.85 2.33
CA PHE A 52 13.20 -1.63 2.43
C PHE A 52 13.42 -0.96 3.78
N GLU A 53 13.19 0.34 3.85
CA GLU A 53 13.02 1.03 5.12
C GLU A 53 11.54 0.97 5.52
N ALA A 54 11.26 0.51 6.73
CA ALA A 54 9.89 0.38 7.23
C ALA A 54 9.51 1.60 8.07
N PHE A 55 8.27 2.05 7.90
CA PHE A 55 7.69 3.14 8.68
C PHE A 55 6.28 2.75 9.12
N ASP A 56 5.88 3.16 10.31
CA ASP A 56 4.49 3.05 10.72
C ASP A 56 3.77 4.37 10.45
N VAL A 57 2.60 4.27 9.85
CA VAL A 57 1.79 5.40 9.41
C VAL A 57 0.35 5.19 9.86
N GLN A 58 -0.25 6.24 10.40
CA GLN A 58 -1.67 6.27 10.70
C GLN A 58 -2.36 7.15 9.65
N PHE A 59 -3.44 6.62 9.06
CA PHE A 59 -4.17 7.32 8.01
C PHE A 59 -5.62 6.84 7.96
N ARG A 60 -6.42 7.55 7.18
CA ARG A 60 -7.82 7.19 7.00
C ARG A 60 -8.00 6.42 5.70
N PHE A 61 -8.53 5.21 5.80
CA PHE A 61 -8.72 4.33 4.66
C PHE A 61 -10.14 3.79 4.68
N LEU A 62 -10.92 4.08 3.62
CA LEU A 62 -12.33 3.67 3.51
C LEU A 62 -13.14 3.99 4.78
N ASP A 63 -13.02 5.24 5.25
CA ASP A 63 -13.70 5.79 6.42
C ASP A 63 -13.30 5.16 7.76
N GLU A 64 -12.18 4.44 7.82
CA GLU A 64 -11.61 3.95 9.07
C GLU A 64 -10.21 4.49 9.31
N ASP A 65 -9.88 4.72 10.57
CA ASP A 65 -8.51 5.02 10.98
C ASP A 65 -7.70 3.73 10.99
N VAL A 66 -6.61 3.72 10.25
CA VAL A 66 -5.75 2.55 10.09
C VAL A 66 -4.33 2.91 10.49
N LEU A 67 -3.73 2.06 11.31
CA LEU A 67 -2.29 2.10 11.57
C LEU A 67 -1.66 0.93 10.84
N THR A 68 -0.74 1.21 9.95
CA THR A 68 -0.10 0.15 9.18
C THR A 68 1.37 0.47 8.93
N ARG A 69 2.10 -0.57 8.56
CA ARG A 69 3.50 -0.46 8.16
C ARG A 69 3.58 -0.26 6.67
N ILE A 70 4.32 0.75 6.25
CA ILE A 70 4.68 0.94 4.86
C ILE A 70 6.16 0.65 4.65
N LEU A 71 6.50 0.25 3.44
CA LEU A 71 7.87 -0.02 3.04
C LEU A 71 8.30 1.02 2.01
N VAL A 72 9.46 1.62 2.23
CA VAL A 72 10.04 2.59 1.29
C VAL A 72 11.21 1.94 0.59
N GLY A 73 11.13 1.82 -0.71
CA GLY A 73 12.16 1.24 -1.57
C GLY A 73 12.70 2.24 -2.58
N PRO A 74 13.69 1.84 -3.38
CA PRO A 74 14.22 2.74 -4.40
C PRO A 74 13.18 3.02 -5.50
N GLY A 75 13.32 4.18 -6.15
CA GLY A 75 12.52 4.52 -7.33
C GLY A 75 11.19 5.18 -7.03
N THR A 76 10.22 4.94 -7.89
CA THR A 76 8.91 5.61 -7.91
C THR A 76 7.74 4.63 -7.84
N ASP A 77 7.97 3.34 -7.66
CA ASP A 77 6.91 2.35 -7.63
C ASP A 77 6.08 2.45 -6.35
N CYS A 78 4.76 2.45 -6.51
CA CYS A 78 3.82 2.41 -5.40
C CYS A 78 2.94 1.17 -5.54
N LEU A 79 2.97 0.31 -4.52
CA LEU A 79 2.24 -0.96 -4.52
C LEU A 79 1.32 -1.05 -3.31
N ILE A 80 0.13 -1.64 -3.52
CA ILE A 80 -0.75 -2.04 -2.43
C ILE A 80 -0.89 -3.57 -2.44
N GLY A 81 -0.65 -4.18 -1.30
CA GLY A 81 -0.58 -5.62 -1.16
C GLY A 81 -1.77 -6.24 -0.44
N THR A 82 -1.70 -7.56 -0.28
CA THR A 82 -2.81 -8.35 0.24
C THR A 82 -3.18 -8.03 1.68
N ALA A 83 -2.26 -7.52 2.49
CA ALA A 83 -2.60 -7.10 3.86
C ALA A 83 -3.69 -6.02 3.89
N MET A 84 -3.74 -5.14 2.87
CA MET A 84 -4.78 -4.14 2.74
C MET A 84 -5.97 -4.62 1.91
N LEU A 85 -5.74 -5.53 0.98
CA LEU A 85 -6.78 -6.01 0.08
C LEU A 85 -7.66 -7.09 0.71
N ASP A 86 -7.09 -7.92 1.57
CA ASP A 86 -7.68 -9.14 2.07
C ASP A 86 -9.09 -8.99 2.68
N PRO A 87 -9.38 -7.96 3.52
CA PRO A 87 -10.73 -7.80 4.06
C PRO A 87 -11.72 -7.15 3.10
N HIS A 88 -11.35 -7.00 1.82
CA HIS A 88 -12.13 -6.21 0.86
C HIS A 88 -12.50 -7.03 -0.37
N ARG A 89 -13.46 -6.51 -1.13
CA ARG A 89 -13.77 -6.97 -2.47
C ARG A 89 -13.19 -5.99 -3.48
N LEU A 90 -12.48 -6.51 -4.47
CA LEU A 90 -11.92 -5.73 -5.56
C LEU A 90 -12.83 -5.88 -6.78
N GLU A 91 -13.34 -4.76 -7.28
CA GLU A 91 -14.14 -4.73 -8.50
C GLU A 91 -13.34 -4.10 -9.63
N LEU A 92 -13.23 -4.84 -10.73
CA LEU A 92 -12.56 -4.38 -11.93
C LEU A 92 -13.61 -4.19 -13.02
N ASP A 93 -13.65 -3.00 -13.60
CA ASP A 93 -14.50 -2.68 -14.73
C ASP A 93 -13.63 -2.33 -15.92
N TYR A 94 -13.48 -3.27 -16.85
CA TYR A 94 -12.65 -3.06 -18.04
C TYR A 94 -13.28 -2.07 -19.02
N GLY A 95 -14.59 -1.95 -19.04
CA GLY A 95 -15.29 -1.02 -19.92
C GLY A 95 -14.98 0.44 -19.57
N SER A 96 -15.05 0.78 -18.31
CA SER A 96 -14.75 2.12 -17.82
C SER A 96 -13.30 2.29 -17.37
N ARG A 97 -12.53 1.21 -17.32
CA ARG A 97 -11.15 1.16 -16.83
C ARG A 97 -11.04 1.67 -15.40
N THR A 98 -11.96 1.23 -14.55
CA THR A 98 -11.99 1.61 -13.15
C THR A 98 -11.74 0.41 -12.25
N VAL A 99 -11.17 0.72 -11.07
CA VAL A 99 -10.93 -0.24 -10.00
C VAL A 99 -11.59 0.30 -8.74
N ARG A 100 -12.35 -0.53 -8.06
CA ARG A 100 -12.96 -0.16 -6.78
C ARG A 100 -12.64 -1.18 -5.72
N LEU A 101 -12.29 -0.69 -4.54
CA LEU A 101 -12.10 -1.51 -3.35
C LEU A 101 -13.28 -1.27 -2.42
N ILE A 102 -13.98 -2.34 -2.06
CA ILE A 102 -15.21 -2.26 -1.27
C ILE A 102 -14.99 -3.12 -0.03
N ARG A 103 -15.31 -2.56 1.13
CA ARG A 103 -15.26 -3.32 2.36
C ARG A 103 -16.33 -4.41 2.34
N ASN A 104 -15.94 -5.65 2.62
CA ASN A 104 -16.89 -6.72 2.82
C ASN A 104 -17.63 -6.48 4.13
N PRO A 105 -18.96 -6.74 4.18
CA PRO A 105 -19.69 -6.65 5.42
C PRO A 105 -19.13 -7.66 6.43
N THR A 106 -19.04 -7.22 7.68
CA THR A 106 -18.65 -8.08 8.79
C THR A 106 -19.90 -8.45 9.58
N TRP A 107 -20.01 -9.72 9.95
CA TRP A 107 -21.10 -10.24 10.77
C TRP A 107 -20.60 -11.27 11.76
#